data_17d0daec845aea666eb2ed9403698c22
#
_entry.id   17d0daec845aea666eb2ed9403698c22
#
_cell.length_a   1.000
_cell.length_b   1.000
_cell.length_c   1.000
_cell.angle_alpha   90.00
_cell.angle_beta   90.00
_cell.angle_gamma   90.00
#
_symmetry.space_group_name_H-M   'P 1'
#
loop_
_entity.id
_entity.type
_entity.pdbx_description
1 polymer ?
#
loop_
_entity_poly.entity_id
_entity_poly.type
_entity_poly.pdbx_seq_one_letter_code
_entity_poly.pdbx_strand_id
1 'polypeptide(L)'
;LIGHNSIIEKNVSIGDNCSIGSNVIIRNSLIKNNVHILDGCVIGKKGFGFFPDQKNNYRYPQIGLVIINENAEIGSGSTIDRGSMSNTVIGKNTYLDNQIHIAHNVKIGDNCIIAGQVGIAGSAVLGNNVMIGGQAGISGHLKIGNNVQIGGGSGVVKNIPDNKKVMGY
;
A
#
# COMPACT_ATOMS: atom_id res chain seq x y z
N LEU A 1 -20.83 -2.23 4.99
CA LEU A 1 -21.40 -2.60 3.69
C LEU A 1 -20.36 -3.41 2.90
N ILE A 2 -20.79 -4.47 2.21
CA ILE A 2 -19.93 -5.26 1.30
C ILE A 2 -20.65 -5.34 -0.05
N GLY A 3 -19.94 -4.95 -1.12
CA GLY A 3 -20.42 -4.94 -2.49
C GLY A 3 -20.51 -6.34 -3.12
N HIS A 4 -21.05 -6.40 -4.33
CA HIS A 4 -21.30 -7.66 -5.04
C HIS A 4 -20.00 -8.35 -5.45
N ASN A 5 -20.00 -9.69 -5.46
CA ASN A 5 -18.88 -10.54 -5.88
C ASN A 5 -17.57 -10.30 -5.11
N SER A 6 -17.63 -9.72 -3.92
CA SER A 6 -16.45 -9.52 -3.09
C SER A 6 -16.16 -10.77 -2.28
N ILE A 7 -14.86 -11.10 -2.13
CA ILE A 7 -14.37 -12.29 -1.45
C ILE A 7 -13.58 -11.86 -0.21
N ILE A 8 -14.09 -12.20 0.95
CA ILE A 8 -13.41 -12.01 2.23
C ILE A 8 -12.95 -13.40 2.69
N GLU A 9 -11.65 -13.65 2.66
CA GLU A 9 -11.10 -14.95 3.05
C GLU A 9 -10.99 -15.07 4.59
N LYS A 10 -10.76 -16.29 5.04
CA LYS A 10 -10.42 -16.54 6.45
C LYS A 10 -9.20 -15.71 6.87
N ASN A 11 -9.05 -15.42 8.15
CA ASN A 11 -7.99 -14.57 8.71
C ASN A 11 -8.05 -13.09 8.28
N VAL A 12 -9.23 -12.61 7.94
CA VAL A 12 -9.52 -11.19 7.77
C VAL A 12 -10.37 -10.70 8.94
N SER A 13 -9.99 -9.56 9.48
CA SER A 13 -10.79 -8.83 10.46
C SER A 13 -11.15 -7.46 9.89
N ILE A 14 -12.41 -7.08 9.98
CA ILE A 14 -12.93 -5.80 9.49
C ILE A 14 -13.65 -5.10 10.65
N GLY A 15 -13.24 -3.87 10.92
CA GLY A 15 -13.81 -3.02 11.97
C GLY A 15 -15.18 -2.44 11.61
N ASP A 16 -15.62 -1.52 12.44
CA ASP A 16 -16.93 -0.89 12.32
C ASP A 16 -16.97 0.17 11.22
N ASN A 17 -18.15 0.38 10.66
CA ASN A 17 -18.48 1.41 9.67
C ASN A 17 -17.61 1.35 8.40
N CYS A 18 -17.09 0.18 8.04
CA CYS A 18 -16.34 0.00 6.80
C CYS A 18 -17.28 -0.18 5.60
N SER A 19 -16.81 0.29 4.44
CA SER A 19 -17.45 -0.02 3.16
C SER A 19 -16.44 -0.71 2.23
N ILE A 20 -16.85 -1.85 1.70
CA ILE A 20 -16.09 -2.66 0.73
C ILE A 20 -16.89 -2.63 -0.57
N GLY A 21 -16.25 -2.19 -1.64
CA GLY A 21 -16.84 -2.14 -2.98
C GLY A 21 -17.11 -3.52 -3.58
N SER A 22 -17.48 -3.53 -4.84
CA SER A 22 -17.72 -4.77 -5.60
C SER A 22 -16.44 -5.36 -6.19
N ASN A 23 -16.40 -6.68 -6.38
CA ASN A 23 -15.25 -7.41 -6.93
C ASN A 23 -13.94 -7.21 -6.14
N VAL A 24 -14.02 -6.96 -4.86
CA VAL A 24 -12.87 -6.80 -3.96
C VAL A 24 -12.47 -8.16 -3.39
N ILE A 25 -11.15 -8.42 -3.31
CA ILE A 25 -10.62 -9.63 -2.69
C ILE A 25 -9.73 -9.22 -1.50
N ILE A 26 -10.10 -9.66 -0.31
CA ILE A 26 -9.32 -9.37 0.92
C ILE A 26 -8.86 -10.68 1.55
N ARG A 27 -7.55 -10.74 1.85
CA ARG A 27 -6.86 -11.88 2.48
C ARG A 27 -5.91 -11.37 3.54
N ASN A 28 -5.66 -12.17 4.57
CA ASN A 28 -4.57 -11.94 5.53
C ASN A 28 -4.47 -10.46 5.95
N SER A 29 -5.56 -9.86 6.34
CA SER A 29 -5.64 -8.41 6.56
C SER A 29 -6.40 -8.07 7.83
N LEU A 30 -5.98 -6.97 8.45
CA LEU A 30 -6.65 -6.32 9.56
C LEU A 30 -7.08 -4.93 9.08
N ILE A 31 -8.36 -4.77 8.87
CA ILE A 31 -8.99 -3.51 8.46
C ILE A 31 -9.59 -2.86 9.71
N LYS A 32 -9.18 -1.66 10.03
CA LYS A 32 -9.68 -0.90 11.18
C LYS A 32 -11.01 -0.20 10.86
N ASN A 33 -11.49 0.65 11.77
CA ASN A 33 -12.79 1.30 11.65
C ASN A 33 -12.82 2.39 10.57
N ASN A 34 -13.98 2.63 10.00
CA ASN A 34 -14.27 3.69 9.03
C ASN A 34 -13.38 3.61 7.77
N VAL A 35 -12.94 2.43 7.36
CA VAL A 35 -12.14 2.24 6.15
C VAL A 35 -13.04 2.04 4.95
N HIS A 36 -12.69 2.69 3.83
CA HIS A 36 -13.36 2.56 2.56
C HIS A 36 -12.43 1.89 1.55
N ILE A 37 -12.85 0.76 0.97
CA ILE A 37 -12.12 0.04 -0.08
C ILE A 37 -13.00 0.02 -1.32
N LEU A 38 -12.56 0.67 -2.39
CA LEU A 38 -13.32 0.81 -3.61
C LEU A 38 -13.22 -0.44 -4.50
N ASP A 39 -13.97 -0.45 -5.59
CA ASP A 39 -14.17 -1.61 -6.44
C ASP A 39 -12.87 -2.20 -7.01
N GLY A 40 -12.83 -3.52 -7.14
CA GLY A 40 -11.78 -4.23 -7.84
C GLY A 40 -10.43 -4.31 -7.12
N CYS A 41 -10.34 -3.89 -5.85
CA CYS A 41 -9.10 -3.99 -5.08
C CYS A 41 -8.72 -5.43 -4.73
N VAL A 42 -7.40 -5.71 -4.69
CA VAL A 42 -6.86 -6.99 -4.23
C VAL A 42 -5.89 -6.75 -3.09
N ILE A 43 -6.28 -7.15 -1.87
CA ILE A 43 -5.55 -6.85 -0.65
C ILE A 43 -5.08 -8.14 0.02
N GLY A 44 -3.81 -8.16 0.47
CA GLY A 44 -3.25 -9.27 1.24
C GLY A 44 -2.78 -10.46 0.42
N LYS A 45 -2.60 -10.30 -0.90
CA LYS A 45 -1.97 -11.33 -1.74
C LYS A 45 -0.47 -11.45 -1.44
N LYS A 46 0.14 -12.54 -1.87
CA LYS A 46 1.59 -12.75 -1.74
C LYS A 46 2.36 -11.66 -2.47
N GLY A 47 3.37 -11.09 -1.81
CA GLY A 47 4.29 -10.12 -2.37
C GLY A 47 5.24 -10.71 -3.41
N PHE A 48 5.92 -9.83 -4.13
CA PHE A 48 6.91 -10.16 -5.15
C PHE A 48 8.32 -10.13 -4.53
N GLY A 49 8.65 -11.18 -3.76
CA GLY A 49 9.95 -11.30 -3.11
C GLY A 49 10.61 -12.65 -3.40
N PHE A 50 11.85 -12.62 -3.84
CA PHE A 50 12.61 -13.80 -4.26
C PHE A 50 14.04 -13.79 -3.76
N PHE A 51 14.58 -14.98 -3.50
CA PHE A 51 16.01 -15.21 -3.44
C PHE A 51 16.49 -15.49 -4.87
N PRO A 52 17.31 -14.61 -5.49
CA PRO A 52 17.88 -14.91 -6.78
C PRO A 52 18.94 -16.02 -6.64
N ASP A 53 18.87 -17.00 -7.50
CA ASP A 53 19.88 -18.04 -7.66
C ASP A 53 20.19 -18.21 -9.14
N GLN A 54 21.37 -18.76 -9.48
CA GLN A 54 21.82 -18.92 -10.87
C GLN A 54 20.88 -19.79 -11.71
N LYS A 55 20.16 -20.73 -11.08
CA LYS A 55 19.29 -21.68 -11.78
C LYS A 55 17.81 -21.43 -11.55
N ASN A 56 17.43 -20.86 -10.41
CA ASN A 56 16.02 -20.73 -10.00
C ASN A 56 15.81 -19.47 -9.16
N ASN A 57 14.57 -18.97 -9.17
CA ASN A 57 14.11 -17.92 -8.26
C ASN A 57 13.26 -18.55 -7.17
N TYR A 58 13.76 -18.61 -5.94
CA TYR A 58 13.00 -19.10 -4.81
C TYR A 58 12.21 -17.96 -4.15
N ARG A 59 10.91 -18.14 -4.03
CA ARG A 59 10.04 -17.14 -3.40
C ARG A 59 10.21 -17.12 -1.88
N TYR A 60 10.36 -15.93 -1.30
CA TYR A 60 10.31 -15.76 0.15
C TYR A 60 8.96 -16.17 0.72
N PRO A 61 8.94 -16.77 1.92
CA PRO A 61 7.71 -16.90 2.69
C PRO A 61 7.06 -15.53 2.93
N GLN A 62 5.74 -15.49 2.81
CA GLN A 62 4.94 -14.28 3.02
C GLN A 62 3.91 -14.62 4.11
N ILE A 63 4.24 -14.30 5.37
CA ILE A 63 3.44 -14.66 6.55
C ILE A 63 2.90 -13.46 7.32
N GLY A 64 3.37 -12.25 7.03
CA GLY A 64 2.86 -11.00 7.58
C GLY A 64 1.44 -10.68 7.09
N LEU A 65 0.87 -9.64 7.57
CA LEU A 65 -0.47 -9.15 7.24
C LEU A 65 -0.40 -7.85 6.43
N VAL A 66 -1.55 -7.42 5.94
CA VAL A 66 -1.84 -6.02 5.62
C VAL A 66 -2.61 -5.43 6.80
N ILE A 67 -2.22 -4.26 7.27
CA ILE A 67 -2.95 -3.48 8.28
C ILE A 67 -3.37 -2.17 7.63
N ILE A 68 -4.67 -1.91 7.57
CA ILE A 68 -5.23 -0.64 7.11
C ILE A 68 -5.85 0.05 8.32
N ASN A 69 -5.28 1.19 8.70
CA ASN A 69 -5.70 1.91 9.88
C ASN A 69 -6.94 2.79 9.60
N GLU A 70 -7.46 3.38 10.68
CA GLU A 70 -8.75 4.05 10.71
C GLU A 70 -8.84 5.19 9.69
N ASN A 71 -10.02 5.36 9.13
CA ASN A 71 -10.38 6.42 8.18
C ASN A 71 -9.53 6.42 6.89
N ALA A 72 -8.89 5.32 6.53
CA ALA A 72 -8.19 5.21 5.26
C ALA A 72 -9.16 4.91 4.11
N GLU A 73 -8.79 5.37 2.91
CA GLU A 73 -9.51 5.04 1.67
C GLU A 73 -8.56 4.43 0.65
N ILE A 74 -9.00 3.34 0.02
CA ILE A 74 -8.24 2.61 -1.00
C ILE A 74 -9.01 2.68 -2.32
N GLY A 75 -8.47 3.40 -3.30
CA GLY A 75 -9.05 3.61 -4.62
C GLY A 75 -9.12 2.37 -5.47
N SER A 76 -10.01 2.40 -6.44
CA SER A 76 -10.38 1.26 -7.28
C SER A 76 -9.19 0.62 -8.00
N GLY A 77 -9.21 -0.71 -8.09
CA GLY A 77 -8.20 -1.48 -8.80
C GLY A 77 -6.82 -1.49 -8.14
N SER A 78 -6.68 -0.98 -6.93
CA SER A 78 -5.41 -0.98 -6.21
C SER A 78 -5.06 -2.36 -5.68
N THR A 79 -3.74 -2.63 -5.59
CA THR A 79 -3.22 -3.89 -5.06
C THR A 79 -2.28 -3.64 -3.88
N ILE A 80 -2.51 -4.33 -2.77
CA ILE A 80 -1.68 -4.22 -1.57
C ILE A 80 -1.20 -5.62 -1.16
N ASP A 81 0.11 -5.83 -1.23
CA ASP A 81 0.73 -7.10 -0.87
C ASP A 81 0.84 -7.26 0.64
N ARG A 82 0.64 -8.48 1.13
CA ARG A 82 0.96 -8.81 2.53
C ARG A 82 2.46 -8.71 2.78
N GLY A 83 2.82 -8.48 4.02
CA GLY A 83 4.23 -8.49 4.40
C GLY A 83 4.85 -9.90 4.35
N SER A 84 6.17 -9.95 4.29
CA SER A 84 6.91 -11.20 4.43
C SER A 84 6.96 -11.63 5.91
N MET A 85 7.92 -11.17 6.67
CA MET A 85 8.00 -11.44 8.12
C MET A 85 7.43 -10.30 8.98
N SER A 86 7.32 -9.09 8.44
CA SER A 86 6.64 -7.96 9.06
C SER A 86 5.40 -7.58 8.24
N ASN A 87 4.56 -6.69 8.75
CA ASN A 87 3.32 -6.30 8.08
C ASN A 87 3.54 -5.19 7.06
N THR A 88 2.69 -5.15 6.04
CA THR A 88 2.44 -3.96 5.22
C THR A 88 1.42 -3.10 5.94
N VAL A 89 1.66 -1.79 6.07
CA VAL A 89 0.83 -0.91 6.90
C VAL A 89 0.44 0.35 6.14
N ILE A 90 -0.84 0.66 6.16
CA ILE A 90 -1.40 1.93 5.70
C ILE A 90 -1.84 2.72 6.93
N GLY A 91 -1.33 3.95 7.08
CA GLY A 91 -1.61 4.82 8.22
C GLY A 91 -3.03 5.38 8.24
N LYS A 92 -3.37 6.05 9.34
CA LYS A 92 -4.69 6.66 9.55
C LYS A 92 -4.92 7.83 8.60
N ASN A 93 -6.16 8.06 8.20
CA ASN A 93 -6.55 9.15 7.31
C ASN A 93 -5.72 9.21 6.02
N THR A 94 -5.20 8.10 5.54
CA THR A 94 -4.40 8.02 4.32
C THR A 94 -5.29 7.62 3.15
N TYR A 95 -5.21 8.41 2.08
CA TYR A 95 -6.01 8.25 0.89
C TYR A 95 -5.14 7.79 -0.28
N LEU A 96 -5.48 6.64 -0.81
CA LEU A 96 -4.88 6.08 -2.03
C LEU A 96 -5.88 6.21 -3.16
N ASP A 97 -5.51 6.88 -4.24
CA ASP A 97 -6.31 6.96 -5.45
C ASP A 97 -6.27 5.62 -6.23
N ASN A 98 -6.76 5.60 -7.45
CA ASN A 98 -6.98 4.38 -8.21
C ASN A 98 -5.68 3.75 -8.74
N GLN A 99 -5.70 2.41 -8.90
CA GLN A 99 -4.64 1.63 -9.55
C GLN A 99 -3.25 1.79 -8.90
N ILE A 100 -3.22 1.94 -7.58
CA ILE A 100 -1.97 2.02 -6.83
C ILE A 100 -1.46 0.62 -6.52
N HIS A 101 -0.14 0.42 -6.61
CA HIS A 101 0.51 -0.80 -6.15
C HIS A 101 1.36 -0.55 -4.90
N ILE A 102 1.01 -1.21 -3.81
CA ILE A 102 1.78 -1.22 -2.57
C ILE A 102 2.39 -2.60 -2.39
N ALA A 103 3.72 -2.68 -2.51
CA ALA A 103 4.43 -3.95 -2.37
C ALA A 103 4.59 -4.38 -0.90
N HIS A 104 5.11 -5.59 -0.71
CA HIS A 104 5.26 -6.20 0.61
C HIS A 104 6.12 -5.36 1.59
N ASN A 105 5.76 -5.37 2.85
CA ASN A 105 6.48 -4.69 3.94
C ASN A 105 6.55 -3.15 3.84
N VAL A 106 5.85 -2.53 2.92
CA VAL A 106 5.75 -1.08 2.83
C VAL A 106 5.01 -0.55 4.06
N LYS A 107 5.48 0.56 4.61
CA LYS A 107 4.83 1.29 5.69
C LYS A 107 4.54 2.70 5.25
N ILE A 108 3.29 3.08 5.25
CA ILE A 108 2.83 4.44 4.95
C ILE A 108 2.31 5.05 6.24
N GLY A 109 2.79 6.25 6.56
CA GLY A 109 2.37 7.00 7.74
C GLY A 109 0.94 7.55 7.63
N ASP A 110 0.59 8.39 8.57
CA ASP A 110 -0.74 8.98 8.69
C ASP A 110 -0.90 10.20 7.76
N ASN A 111 -2.13 10.50 7.39
CA ASN A 111 -2.52 11.67 6.61
C ASN A 111 -1.80 11.79 5.25
N CYS A 112 -1.44 10.68 4.62
CA CYS A 112 -0.82 10.67 3.31
C CYS A 112 -1.87 10.74 2.20
N ILE A 113 -1.49 11.36 1.07
CA ILE A 113 -2.33 11.47 -0.14
C ILE A 113 -1.50 10.99 -1.32
N ILE A 114 -1.92 9.90 -1.94
CA ILE A 114 -1.18 9.24 -3.01
C ILE A 114 -2.08 9.15 -4.24
N ALA A 115 -1.70 9.85 -5.29
CA ALA A 115 -2.47 9.93 -6.54
C ALA A 115 -2.34 8.65 -7.39
N GLY A 116 -3.17 8.55 -8.41
CA GLY A 116 -3.35 7.33 -9.19
C GLY A 116 -2.09 6.80 -9.87
N GLN A 117 -2.06 5.47 -10.02
CA GLN A 117 -1.00 4.74 -10.70
C GLN A 117 0.40 4.86 -10.06
N VAL A 118 0.49 5.25 -8.80
CA VAL A 118 1.75 5.22 -8.06
C VAL A 118 2.13 3.79 -7.71
N GLY A 119 3.42 3.48 -7.87
CA GLY A 119 4.01 2.22 -7.44
C GLY A 119 4.99 2.43 -6.28
N ILE A 120 4.82 1.70 -5.18
CA ILE A 120 5.73 1.73 -4.04
C ILE A 120 6.33 0.34 -3.85
N ALA A 121 7.64 0.24 -4.09
CA ALA A 121 8.35 -1.03 -4.03
C ALA A 121 8.59 -1.50 -2.58
N GLY A 122 8.92 -2.79 -2.44
CA GLY A 122 8.97 -3.47 -1.15
C GLY A 122 9.84 -2.80 -0.10
N SER A 123 9.38 -2.84 1.13
CA SER A 123 10.09 -2.34 2.33
C SER A 123 10.36 -0.82 2.34
N ALA A 124 9.74 -0.06 1.46
CA ALA A 124 9.80 1.40 1.55
C ALA A 124 9.00 1.89 2.75
N VAL A 125 9.47 2.97 3.37
CA VAL A 125 8.84 3.60 4.55
C VAL A 125 8.56 5.06 4.24
N LEU A 126 7.30 5.46 4.31
CA LEU A 126 6.84 6.84 4.16
C LEU A 126 6.43 7.38 5.53
N GLY A 127 6.88 8.57 5.85
CA GLY A 127 6.45 9.31 7.03
C GLY A 127 5.01 9.82 6.93
N ASN A 128 4.65 10.72 7.82
CA ASN A 128 3.33 11.33 7.85
C ASN A 128 3.20 12.51 6.88
N ASN A 129 1.99 12.79 6.44
CA ASN A 129 1.66 13.94 5.58
C ASN A 129 2.44 13.93 4.25
N VAL A 130 2.73 12.76 3.70
CA VAL A 130 3.40 12.62 2.40
C VAL A 130 2.38 12.76 1.28
N MET A 131 2.71 13.56 0.28
CA MET A 131 1.90 13.72 -0.93
C MET A 131 2.68 13.22 -2.15
N ILE A 132 2.08 12.31 -2.92
CA ILE A 132 2.72 11.74 -4.11
C ILE A 132 1.83 11.97 -5.32
N GLY A 133 2.38 12.64 -6.34
CA GLY A 133 1.72 12.84 -7.63
C GLY A 133 1.59 11.56 -8.44
N GLY A 134 0.61 11.53 -9.32
CA GLY A 134 0.28 10.33 -10.10
C GLY A 134 1.45 9.80 -10.93
N GLN A 135 1.45 8.49 -11.15
CA GLN A 135 2.45 7.76 -11.93
C GLN A 135 3.89 7.85 -11.38
N ALA A 136 4.08 8.29 -10.13
CA ALA A 136 5.40 8.25 -9.50
C ALA A 136 5.77 6.83 -9.08
N GLY A 137 7.07 6.52 -9.12
CA GLY A 137 7.63 5.25 -8.69
C GLY A 137 8.58 5.44 -7.51
N ILE A 138 8.41 4.68 -6.43
CA ILE A 138 9.30 4.70 -5.26
C ILE A 138 10.07 3.38 -5.20
N SER A 139 11.39 3.46 -5.27
CA SER A 139 12.25 2.27 -5.16
C SER A 139 12.19 1.62 -3.79
N GLY A 140 12.51 0.33 -3.73
CA GLY A 140 12.48 -0.45 -2.50
C GLY A 140 13.47 0.01 -1.44
N HIS A 141 13.13 -0.26 -0.18
CA HIS A 141 13.97 0.01 1.00
C HIS A 141 14.30 1.49 1.26
N LEU A 142 13.60 2.41 0.61
CA LEU A 142 13.79 3.84 0.83
C LEU A 142 13.03 4.34 2.06
N LYS A 143 13.56 5.42 2.64
CA LYS A 143 12.90 6.20 3.69
C LYS A 143 12.53 7.57 3.13
N ILE A 144 11.24 7.86 3.13
CA ILE A 144 10.67 9.14 2.76
C ILE A 144 10.20 9.82 4.05
N GLY A 145 10.72 10.98 4.32
CA GLY A 145 10.44 11.72 5.56
C GLY A 145 9.01 12.25 5.66
N ASN A 146 8.73 12.96 6.74
CA ASN A 146 7.45 13.61 6.96
C ASN A 146 7.29 14.86 6.09
N ASN A 147 6.05 15.21 5.74
CA ASN A 147 5.70 16.41 4.98
C ASN A 147 6.43 16.51 3.62
N VAL A 148 6.73 15.37 3.00
CA VAL A 148 7.39 15.32 1.68
C VAL A 148 6.34 15.42 0.59
N GLN A 149 6.66 16.19 -0.47
CA GLN A 149 5.86 16.28 -1.67
C GLN A 149 6.67 15.75 -2.86
N ILE A 150 6.11 14.76 -3.57
CA ILE A 150 6.72 14.14 -4.75
C ILE A 150 5.86 14.46 -5.96
N GLY A 151 6.46 15.08 -6.97
CA GLY A 151 5.77 15.44 -8.21
C GLY A 151 5.37 14.21 -9.03
N GLY A 152 4.32 14.36 -9.85
CA GLY A 152 3.86 13.29 -10.72
C GLY A 152 4.91 12.82 -11.72
N GLY A 153 4.89 11.55 -12.08
CA GLY A 153 5.85 10.91 -12.98
C GLY A 153 7.28 10.80 -12.44
N SER A 154 7.50 11.11 -11.15
CA SER A 154 8.85 11.07 -10.55
C SER A 154 9.33 9.66 -10.29
N GLY A 155 10.62 9.40 -10.53
CA GLY A 155 11.33 8.19 -10.14
C GLY A 155 12.19 8.43 -8.91
N VAL A 156 11.76 7.96 -7.72
CA VAL A 156 12.49 8.15 -6.47
C VAL A 156 13.42 6.97 -6.21
N VAL A 157 14.73 7.24 -6.23
CA VAL A 157 15.77 6.21 -6.07
C VAL A 157 16.69 6.47 -4.87
N LYS A 158 16.38 7.50 -4.06
CA LYS A 158 17.15 7.87 -2.85
C LYS A 158 16.20 8.26 -1.72
N ASN A 159 16.69 8.16 -0.50
CA ASN A 159 15.95 8.66 0.67
C ASN A 159 15.68 10.16 0.55
N ILE A 160 14.51 10.57 1.03
CA ILE A 160 14.12 11.98 1.04
C ILE A 160 13.92 12.41 2.49
N PRO A 161 14.67 13.40 2.99
CA PRO A 161 14.47 13.91 4.35
C PRO A 161 13.17 14.71 4.47
N ASP A 162 12.77 15.01 5.71
CA ASP A 162 11.54 15.73 6.03
C ASP A 162 11.43 17.08 5.29
N ASN A 163 10.19 17.48 5.04
CA ASN A 163 9.82 18.81 4.52
C ASN A 163 10.42 19.13 3.14
N LYS A 164 10.62 18.13 2.29
CA LYS A 164 11.17 18.32 0.94
C LYS A 164 10.09 18.24 -0.13
N LYS A 165 10.33 19.01 -1.19
CA LYS A 165 9.62 18.88 -2.47
C LYS A 165 10.59 18.37 -3.52
N VAL A 166 10.22 17.30 -4.22
CA VAL A 166 11.06 16.66 -5.25
C VAL A 166 10.24 16.41 -6.52
N MET A 167 10.92 16.44 -7.66
CA MET A 167 10.33 16.18 -8.96
C MET A 167 11.40 15.64 -9.90
N GLY A 168 11.02 14.70 -10.78
CA GLY A 168 11.90 14.12 -11.79
C GLY A 168 12.58 12.83 -11.32
N TYR A 169 13.73 12.54 -11.86
CA TYR A 169 14.51 11.32 -11.62
C TYR A 169 15.80 11.60 -10.88
#